data_954b5dfabf3ec86090f98ea50c5787a5
#
_entry.id   954b5dfabf3ec86090f98ea50c5787a5
#
_cell.length_a   1.000
_cell.length_b   1.000
_cell.length_c   1.000
_cell.angle_alpha   90.00
_cell.angle_beta   90.00
_cell.angle_gamma   90.00
#
_symmetry.space_group_name_H-M   'P 1'
#
loop_
_entity.id
_entity.type
_entity.pdbx_description
1 polymer ?
#
loop_
_entity_poly.entity_id
_entity_poly.type
_entity_poly.pdbx_seq_one_letter_code
_entity_poly.pdbx_strand_id
1 'polypeptide(L)'
;MTLSFHTGGYLMKTLIVVDMQTDFIDGALGSKEATKIVSNVVKKIKKYVKNGDRVIFTQDTHKKNYMKTREGKYLPVPHCIKGSDGWMIPSKIRNAAPEDTLVIEKPAFGYTGWKSILKADKDPVELIGLCTDICVVSNALAIKNTFPERDVAVDSSCCAGVSPASHDAALLTMKCCQIDILNEGKEPWRE
;
A
#
# COMPACT_ATOMS: atom_id res chain seq x y z
N MET A 1 2.28 -40.45 27.88
CA MET A 1 2.01 -38.99 27.99
C MET A 1 3.07 -38.28 27.16
N THR A 2 2.81 -38.04 25.88
CA THR A 2 3.75 -37.42 24.93
C THR A 2 3.41 -35.94 24.87
N LEU A 3 4.28 -35.11 25.43
CA LEU A 3 4.20 -33.66 25.32
C LEU A 3 4.47 -33.26 23.88
N SER A 4 3.42 -32.86 23.17
CA SER A 4 3.51 -32.23 21.86
C SER A 4 4.00 -30.78 22.08
N PHE A 5 5.26 -30.53 21.82
CA PHE A 5 5.78 -29.18 21.68
C PHE A 5 5.18 -28.56 20.41
N HIS A 6 4.17 -27.74 20.55
CA HIS A 6 3.78 -26.79 19.52
C HIS A 6 4.91 -25.77 19.43
N THR A 7 5.83 -25.97 18.49
CA THR A 7 6.72 -24.91 18.02
C THR A 7 5.83 -23.90 17.30
N GLY A 8 5.40 -22.87 18.00
CA GLY A 8 4.76 -21.73 17.40
C GLY A 8 5.77 -21.07 16.45
N GLY A 9 5.77 -21.47 15.18
CA GLY A 9 6.60 -20.85 14.18
C GLY A 9 6.23 -19.38 14.09
N TYR A 10 7.23 -18.50 14.05
CA TYR A 10 7.05 -17.07 13.79
C TYR A 10 6.38 -16.94 12.43
N LEU A 11 5.13 -16.43 12.38
CA LEU A 11 4.44 -16.12 11.14
C LEU A 11 5.08 -14.87 10.56
N MET A 12 5.70 -14.99 9.41
CA MET A 12 6.32 -13.89 8.69
C MET A 12 5.23 -12.98 8.13
N LYS A 13 5.22 -11.71 8.57
CA LYS A 13 4.27 -10.72 8.07
C LYS A 13 4.71 -10.14 6.72
N THR A 14 3.76 -9.74 5.91
CA THR A 14 4.04 -9.02 4.67
C THR A 14 3.49 -7.59 4.75
N LEU A 15 4.36 -6.60 4.56
CA LEU A 15 4.00 -5.19 4.40
C LEU A 15 3.92 -4.87 2.90
N ILE A 16 2.79 -4.35 2.45
CA ILE A 16 2.62 -3.83 1.10
C ILE A 16 2.58 -2.31 1.16
N VAL A 17 3.59 -1.67 0.57
CA VAL A 17 3.73 -0.22 0.47
C VAL A 17 3.16 0.20 -0.88
N VAL A 18 1.95 0.76 -0.84
CA VAL A 18 1.17 1.06 -2.04
C VAL A 18 1.53 2.43 -2.58
N ASP A 19 2.06 2.47 -3.80
CA ASP A 19 2.23 3.64 -4.68
C ASP A 19 2.80 4.90 -3.99
N MET A 20 3.79 4.72 -3.12
CA MET A 20 4.48 5.85 -2.47
C MET A 20 5.45 6.53 -3.45
N GLN A 21 4.90 7.05 -4.56
CA GLN A 21 5.61 7.69 -5.67
C GLN A 21 5.60 9.21 -5.55
N THR A 22 6.55 9.89 -6.19
CA THR A 22 6.67 11.34 -6.15
C THR A 22 5.39 12.04 -6.58
N ASP A 23 4.75 11.59 -7.69
CA ASP A 23 3.53 12.22 -8.20
C ASP A 23 2.36 12.19 -7.21
N PHE A 24 2.28 11.18 -6.35
CA PHE A 24 1.23 11.08 -5.33
C PHE A 24 1.61 11.73 -3.99
N ILE A 25 2.88 11.98 -3.73
CA ILE A 25 3.33 12.58 -2.47
C ILE A 25 3.29 14.11 -2.55
N ASP A 26 4.05 14.68 -3.49
CA ASP A 26 4.24 16.12 -3.66
C ASP A 26 4.34 16.57 -5.12
N GLY A 27 4.13 15.65 -6.09
CA GLY A 27 4.11 15.92 -7.52
C GLY A 27 2.72 16.23 -8.06
N ALA A 28 2.41 15.73 -9.27
CA ALA A 28 1.22 16.10 -10.06
C ALA A 28 -0.12 15.88 -9.33
N LEU A 29 -0.22 14.87 -8.49
CA LEU A 29 -1.40 14.52 -7.68
C LEU A 29 -1.08 14.54 -6.16
N GLY A 30 -0.01 15.22 -5.77
CA GLY A 30 0.43 15.31 -4.39
C GLY A 30 -0.52 16.10 -3.49
N SER A 31 -0.47 15.80 -2.18
CA SER A 31 -1.25 16.51 -1.16
C SER A 31 -0.42 16.76 0.11
N LYS A 32 -0.91 17.69 0.94
CA LYS A 32 -0.30 17.94 2.27
C LYS A 32 -0.42 16.71 3.17
N GLU A 33 -1.52 16.00 3.08
CA GLU A 33 -1.81 14.77 3.80
C GLU A 33 -0.83 13.66 3.40
N ALA A 34 -0.61 13.47 2.09
CA ALA A 34 0.35 12.50 1.55
C ALA A 34 1.79 12.80 2.01
N THR A 35 2.18 14.06 2.00
CA THR A 35 3.52 14.47 2.49
C THR A 35 3.71 14.14 3.97
N LYS A 36 2.69 14.37 4.80
CA LYS A 36 2.76 14.17 6.26
C LYS A 36 2.93 12.69 6.64
N ILE A 37 2.41 11.73 5.88
CA ILE A 37 2.55 10.30 6.21
C ILE A 37 3.93 9.72 5.91
N VAL A 38 4.75 10.35 5.08
CA VAL A 38 6.06 9.81 4.62
C VAL A 38 6.94 9.34 5.78
N SER A 39 7.01 10.11 6.86
CA SER A 39 7.81 9.75 8.04
C SER A 39 7.33 8.45 8.71
N ASN A 40 6.01 8.28 8.83
CA ASN A 40 5.41 7.07 9.41
C ASN A 40 5.62 5.86 8.50
N VAL A 41 5.47 6.03 7.18
CA VAL A 41 5.74 4.99 6.18
C VAL A 41 7.18 4.49 6.28
N VAL A 42 8.16 5.40 6.32
CA VAL A 42 9.58 5.04 6.48
C VAL A 42 9.84 4.28 7.78
N LYS A 43 9.27 4.74 8.90
CA LYS A 43 9.40 4.05 10.21
C LYS A 43 8.79 2.65 10.16
N LYS A 44 7.63 2.50 9.52
CA LYS A 44 6.94 1.21 9.39
C LYS A 44 7.76 0.23 8.55
N ILE A 45 8.27 0.66 7.39
CA ILE A 45 9.14 -0.18 6.55
C ILE A 45 10.35 -0.67 7.34
N LYS A 46 11.09 0.25 8.00
CA LYS A 46 12.26 -0.11 8.83
C LYS A 46 11.93 -1.08 9.95
N LYS A 47 10.74 -0.97 10.57
CA LYS A 47 10.29 -1.90 11.61
C LYS A 47 10.11 -3.32 11.04
N TYR A 48 9.46 -3.45 9.88
CA TYR A 48 9.27 -4.75 9.21
C TYR A 48 10.62 -5.37 8.84
N VAL A 49 11.49 -4.61 8.19
CA VAL A 49 12.85 -5.08 7.83
C VAL A 49 13.63 -5.54 9.05
N LYS A 50 13.61 -4.77 10.14
CA LYS A 50 14.30 -5.14 11.41
C LYS A 50 13.79 -6.45 12.01
N ASN A 51 12.50 -6.74 11.83
CA ASN A 51 11.88 -7.97 12.34
C ASN A 51 12.13 -9.19 11.44
N GLY A 52 12.73 -9.02 10.26
CA GLY A 52 12.85 -10.07 9.25
C GLY A 52 11.56 -10.34 8.47
N ASP A 53 10.58 -9.42 8.57
CA ASP A 53 9.32 -9.49 7.85
C ASP A 53 9.50 -9.06 6.38
N ARG A 54 8.59 -9.49 5.52
CA ARG A 54 8.63 -9.20 4.09
C ARG A 54 8.09 -7.80 3.80
N VAL A 55 8.74 -7.08 2.88
CA VAL A 55 8.24 -5.82 2.30
C VAL A 55 8.05 -5.99 0.79
N ILE A 56 6.97 -5.40 0.26
CA ILE A 56 6.67 -5.34 -1.18
C ILE A 56 6.25 -3.90 -1.49
N PHE A 57 6.76 -3.33 -2.57
CA PHE A 57 6.25 -2.06 -3.10
C PHE A 57 5.30 -2.33 -4.26
N THR A 58 4.25 -1.53 -4.40
CA THR A 58 3.58 -1.34 -5.68
C THR A 58 3.95 0.01 -6.28
N GLN A 59 3.86 0.10 -7.59
CA GLN A 59 4.21 1.29 -8.34
C GLN A 59 3.22 1.45 -9.49
N ASP A 60 2.36 2.46 -9.38
CA ASP A 60 1.44 2.80 -10.45
C ASP A 60 2.21 3.18 -11.69
N THR A 61 1.83 2.66 -12.86
CA THR A 61 2.68 2.75 -14.04
C THR A 61 1.88 3.00 -15.30
N HIS A 62 1.94 4.23 -15.79
CA HIS A 62 1.30 4.65 -17.02
C HIS A 62 2.29 4.79 -18.18
N LYS A 63 1.75 4.67 -19.40
CA LYS A 63 2.48 4.92 -20.64
C LYS A 63 2.31 6.38 -21.08
N LYS A 64 3.16 6.87 -21.99
CA LYS A 64 3.10 8.23 -22.56
C LYS A 64 1.75 8.58 -23.21
N ASN A 65 0.94 7.57 -23.54
CA ASN A 65 -0.39 7.78 -24.12
C ASN A 65 -1.51 7.87 -23.06
N TYR A 66 -1.18 8.12 -21.79
CA TYR A 66 -2.12 8.21 -20.67
C TYR A 66 -3.39 8.99 -20.99
N MET A 67 -3.28 10.17 -21.58
CA MET A 67 -4.41 11.03 -21.97
C MET A 67 -5.40 10.37 -22.94
N LYS A 68 -5.01 9.28 -23.63
CA LYS A 68 -5.87 8.51 -24.51
C LYS A 68 -6.57 7.34 -23.83
N THR A 69 -6.22 7.06 -22.56
CA THR A 69 -6.82 5.99 -21.76
C THR A 69 -8.17 6.41 -21.19
N ARG A 70 -8.94 5.45 -20.67
CA ARG A 70 -10.17 5.74 -19.95
C ARG A 70 -9.88 6.60 -18.71
N GLU A 71 -8.85 6.26 -17.95
CA GLU A 71 -8.45 6.98 -16.75
C GLU A 71 -8.06 8.43 -17.09
N GLY A 72 -7.22 8.64 -18.10
CA GLY A 72 -6.84 9.99 -18.55
C GLY A 72 -7.99 10.85 -19.05
N LYS A 73 -9.13 10.25 -19.44
CA LYS A 73 -10.37 11.00 -19.77
C LYS A 73 -11.11 11.46 -18.51
N TYR A 74 -11.06 10.71 -17.42
CA TYR A 74 -11.69 11.06 -16.14
C TYR A 74 -10.81 11.95 -15.28
N LEU A 75 -9.50 11.71 -15.28
CA LEU A 75 -8.48 12.48 -14.58
C LEU A 75 -7.44 12.97 -15.59
N PRO A 76 -7.65 14.13 -16.24
CA PRO A 76 -6.77 14.64 -17.31
C PRO A 76 -5.48 15.25 -16.77
N VAL A 77 -4.83 14.56 -15.83
CA VAL A 77 -3.55 14.93 -15.21
C VAL A 77 -2.57 13.79 -15.46
N PRO A 78 -1.64 13.90 -16.42
CA PRO A 78 -0.60 12.89 -16.60
C PRO A 78 0.22 12.71 -15.32
N HIS A 79 0.30 11.47 -14.84
CA HIS A 79 1.05 11.12 -13.63
C HIS A 79 1.64 9.71 -13.77
N CYS A 80 2.62 9.41 -12.97
CA CYS A 80 3.28 8.09 -12.90
C CYS A 80 3.65 7.53 -14.30
N ILE A 81 4.05 8.41 -15.22
CA ILE A 81 4.50 8.01 -16.56
C ILE A 81 5.84 7.28 -16.40
N LYS A 82 5.91 6.03 -16.84
CA LYS A 82 7.09 5.19 -16.69
C LYS A 82 8.39 5.89 -17.12
N GLY A 83 9.35 5.97 -16.21
CA GLY A 83 10.65 6.59 -16.41
C GLY A 83 10.69 8.11 -16.14
N SER A 84 9.59 8.75 -15.72
CA SER A 84 9.61 10.13 -15.22
C SER A 84 10.02 10.20 -13.75
N ASP A 85 10.42 11.39 -13.29
CA ASP A 85 10.72 11.63 -11.87
C ASP A 85 9.50 11.40 -10.99
N GLY A 86 8.31 11.78 -11.48
CA GLY A 86 7.04 11.57 -10.78
C GLY A 86 6.68 10.10 -10.57
N TRP A 87 7.10 9.22 -11.47
CA TRP A 87 6.91 7.78 -11.36
C TRP A 87 7.80 7.14 -10.30
N MET A 88 8.94 7.74 -9.95
CA MET A 88 9.90 7.16 -9.02
C MET A 88 9.38 7.13 -7.58
N ILE A 89 9.70 6.06 -6.85
CA ILE A 89 9.56 6.01 -5.40
C ILE A 89 10.72 6.84 -4.81
N PRO A 90 10.47 7.89 -4.00
CA PRO A 90 11.53 8.70 -3.44
C PRO A 90 12.57 7.86 -2.68
N SER A 91 13.86 8.19 -2.84
CA SER A 91 14.98 7.45 -2.25
C SER A 91 14.84 7.27 -0.73
N LYS A 92 14.30 8.26 -0.02
CA LYS A 92 14.02 8.18 1.42
C LYS A 92 13.11 7.00 1.80
N ILE A 93 12.16 6.66 0.95
CA ILE A 93 11.22 5.54 1.13
C ILE A 93 11.85 4.26 0.59
N ARG A 94 12.38 4.30 -0.64
CA ARG A 94 12.95 3.12 -1.30
C ARG A 94 14.11 2.52 -0.50
N ASN A 95 14.99 3.35 0.04
CA ASN A 95 16.17 2.93 0.81
C ASN A 95 15.84 2.53 2.27
N ALA A 96 14.57 2.61 2.69
CA ALA A 96 14.12 2.07 3.97
C ALA A 96 13.98 0.54 3.96
N ALA A 97 13.95 -0.07 2.76
CA ALA A 97 13.92 -1.52 2.53
C ALA A 97 15.18 -1.96 1.74
N PRO A 98 15.53 -3.26 1.77
CA PRO A 98 16.63 -3.82 0.98
C PRO A 98 16.52 -3.51 -0.51
N GLU A 99 17.66 -3.47 -1.21
CA GLU A 99 17.72 -3.14 -2.62
C GLU A 99 16.99 -4.17 -3.51
N ASP A 100 17.01 -5.43 -3.13
CA ASP A 100 16.32 -6.54 -3.80
C ASP A 100 14.83 -6.66 -3.47
N THR A 101 14.27 -5.71 -2.69
CA THR A 101 12.84 -5.69 -2.37
C THR A 101 11.99 -5.62 -3.63
N LEU A 102 11.03 -6.55 -3.74
CA LEU A 102 10.12 -6.65 -4.88
C LEU A 102 9.33 -5.34 -5.08
N VAL A 103 9.37 -4.83 -6.31
CA VAL A 103 8.53 -3.71 -6.77
C VAL A 103 7.61 -4.23 -7.86
N ILE A 104 6.29 -4.06 -7.69
CA ILE A 104 5.26 -4.50 -8.62
C ILE A 104 4.75 -3.29 -9.40
N GLU A 105 5.11 -3.18 -10.66
CA GLU A 105 4.49 -2.21 -11.57
C GLU A 105 3.06 -2.65 -11.89
N LYS A 106 2.08 -1.78 -11.66
CA LYS A 106 0.67 -2.04 -11.95
C LYS A 106 0.07 -0.97 -12.87
N PRO A 107 -0.72 -1.36 -13.88
CA PRO A 107 -1.33 -0.42 -14.82
C PRO A 107 -2.74 0.03 -14.41
N ALA A 108 -3.16 -0.27 -13.20
CA ALA A 108 -4.51 0.01 -12.68
C ALA A 108 -4.47 0.15 -11.16
N PHE A 109 -5.56 0.62 -10.56
CA PHE A 109 -5.67 0.91 -9.12
C PHE A 109 -5.30 -0.29 -8.24
N GLY A 110 -5.82 -1.48 -8.54
CA GLY A 110 -5.49 -2.73 -7.85
C GLY A 110 -4.62 -3.66 -8.71
N TYR A 111 -3.81 -4.48 -8.05
CA TYR A 111 -3.04 -5.53 -8.70
C TYR A 111 -3.81 -6.86 -8.64
N THR A 112 -3.96 -7.53 -9.78
CA THR A 112 -4.74 -8.78 -9.88
C THR A 112 -3.91 -10.04 -9.66
N GLY A 113 -2.58 -9.92 -9.64
CA GLY A 113 -1.64 -11.04 -9.53
C GLY A 113 -1.28 -11.46 -8.09
N TRP A 114 -2.01 -11.01 -7.07
CA TRP A 114 -1.69 -11.30 -5.66
C TRP A 114 -1.57 -12.79 -5.36
N LYS A 115 -2.36 -13.63 -6.04
CA LYS A 115 -2.32 -15.08 -5.85
C LYS A 115 -0.94 -15.69 -6.14
N SER A 116 -0.20 -15.15 -7.08
CA SER A 116 1.14 -15.61 -7.44
C SER A 116 2.25 -15.05 -6.54
N ILE A 117 1.99 -13.90 -5.90
CA ILE A 117 2.95 -13.17 -5.05
C ILE A 117 2.83 -13.60 -3.59
N LEU A 118 1.60 -13.61 -3.10
CA LEU A 118 1.25 -14.04 -1.74
C LEU A 118 0.88 -15.53 -1.83
N LYS A 119 1.77 -16.40 -1.38
CA LYS A 119 1.52 -17.85 -1.36
C LYS A 119 0.24 -18.16 -0.60
N ALA A 120 -0.26 -19.39 -0.73
CA ALA A 120 -1.48 -19.84 -0.04
C ALA A 120 -1.29 -20.08 1.48
N ASP A 121 -0.24 -19.53 2.07
CA ASP A 121 -0.02 -19.47 3.52
C ASP A 121 -1.03 -18.52 4.18
N LYS A 122 -1.10 -18.57 5.50
CA LYS A 122 -1.93 -17.68 6.31
C LYS A 122 -1.16 -16.47 6.87
N ASP A 123 0.01 -16.18 6.31
CA ASP A 123 0.83 -15.07 6.78
C ASP A 123 0.06 -13.74 6.68
N PRO A 124 0.00 -12.96 7.76
CA PRO A 124 -0.74 -11.70 7.78
C PRO A 124 -0.18 -10.69 6.78
N VAL A 125 -1.08 -9.90 6.20
CA VAL A 125 -0.72 -8.82 5.26
C VAL A 125 -1.18 -7.48 5.83
N GLU A 126 -0.27 -6.51 5.86
CA GLU A 126 -0.59 -5.12 6.21
C GLU A 126 -0.32 -4.23 4.99
N LEU A 127 -1.25 -3.31 4.69
CA LEU A 127 -1.09 -2.34 3.61
C LEU A 127 -0.94 -0.94 4.20
N ILE A 128 -0.11 -0.13 3.54
CA ILE A 128 0.09 1.30 3.80
C ILE A 128 0.28 2.03 2.47
N GLY A 129 0.12 3.35 2.46
CA GLY A 129 0.47 4.18 1.30
C GLY A 129 -0.69 4.98 0.73
N LEU A 130 -0.69 5.17 -0.61
CA LEU A 130 -1.51 6.14 -1.33
C LEU A 130 -2.27 5.51 -2.51
N CYS A 131 -3.41 6.06 -2.89
CA CYS A 131 -4.31 6.78 -2.00
C CYS A 131 -5.22 5.79 -1.30
N THR A 132 -5.60 6.07 -0.05
CA THR A 132 -6.44 5.17 0.77
C THR A 132 -7.70 4.74 0.05
N ASP A 133 -8.37 5.71 -0.58
CA ASP A 133 -9.66 5.61 -1.25
C ASP A 133 -9.58 5.11 -2.71
N ILE A 134 -8.39 4.86 -3.22
CA ILE A 134 -8.19 4.38 -4.60
C ILE A 134 -7.32 3.11 -4.60
N CYS A 135 -6.00 3.23 -4.57
CA CYS A 135 -5.10 2.10 -4.74
C CYS A 135 -5.01 1.23 -3.48
N VAL A 136 -5.05 1.80 -2.27
CA VAL A 136 -4.98 1.02 -1.03
C VAL A 136 -6.22 0.14 -0.87
N VAL A 137 -7.43 0.71 -0.93
CA VAL A 137 -8.67 -0.05 -0.82
C VAL A 137 -8.80 -1.10 -1.93
N SER A 138 -8.42 -0.76 -3.16
CA SER A 138 -8.47 -1.69 -4.29
C SER A 138 -7.57 -2.91 -4.08
N ASN A 139 -6.35 -2.73 -3.58
CA ASN A 139 -5.43 -3.83 -3.28
C ASN A 139 -5.86 -4.61 -2.05
N ALA A 140 -6.33 -3.96 -0.98
CA ALA A 140 -6.80 -4.61 0.23
C ALA A 140 -7.99 -5.54 -0.05
N LEU A 141 -8.98 -5.07 -0.81
CA LEU A 141 -10.13 -5.87 -1.25
C LEU A 141 -9.72 -7.00 -2.19
N ALA A 142 -8.81 -6.75 -3.14
CA ALA A 142 -8.31 -7.79 -4.04
C ALA A 142 -7.62 -8.93 -3.27
N ILE A 143 -6.81 -8.60 -2.26
CA ILE A 143 -6.15 -9.59 -1.40
C ILE A 143 -7.19 -10.34 -0.55
N LYS A 144 -8.11 -9.63 0.11
CA LYS A 144 -9.15 -10.25 0.94
C LYS A 144 -10.04 -11.20 0.13
N ASN A 145 -10.42 -10.81 -1.08
CA ASN A 145 -11.20 -11.67 -1.99
C ASN A 145 -10.41 -12.89 -2.50
N THR A 146 -9.11 -12.74 -2.69
CA THR A 146 -8.23 -13.84 -3.14
C THR A 146 -7.95 -14.83 -1.99
N PHE A 147 -7.85 -14.35 -0.76
CA PHE A 147 -7.50 -15.10 0.44
C PHE A 147 -8.46 -14.75 1.59
N PRO A 148 -9.72 -15.26 1.58
CA PRO A 148 -10.76 -14.84 2.53
C PRO A 148 -10.40 -15.13 4.00
N GLU A 149 -9.61 -16.16 4.26
CA GLU A 149 -9.19 -16.54 5.63
C GLU A 149 -7.91 -15.84 6.11
N ARG A 150 -7.31 -14.98 5.28
CA ARG A 150 -6.09 -14.26 5.62
C ARG A 150 -6.41 -13.03 6.47
N ASP A 151 -5.59 -12.79 7.48
CA ASP A 151 -5.59 -11.53 8.21
C ASP A 151 -5.03 -10.43 7.30
N VAL A 152 -5.88 -9.46 6.98
CA VAL A 152 -5.54 -8.29 6.18
C VAL A 152 -5.80 -7.05 7.00
N ALA A 153 -4.81 -6.19 7.12
CA ALA A 153 -4.90 -4.93 7.84
C ALA A 153 -4.44 -3.74 6.98
N VAL A 154 -4.95 -2.55 7.31
CA VAL A 154 -4.46 -1.27 6.78
C VAL A 154 -4.10 -0.37 7.94
N ASP A 155 -2.88 0.20 7.94
CA ASP A 155 -2.48 1.19 8.95
C ASP A 155 -2.83 2.60 8.48
N SER A 156 -3.91 3.13 9.03
CA SER A 156 -4.46 4.45 8.71
C SER A 156 -3.44 5.57 8.94
N SER A 157 -2.60 5.49 9.99
CA SER A 157 -1.57 6.48 10.28
C SER A 157 -0.44 6.56 9.24
N CYS A 158 -0.40 5.60 8.33
CA CYS A 158 0.53 5.51 7.20
C CYS A 158 -0.19 5.64 5.85
N CYS A 159 -1.42 6.14 5.84
CA CYS A 159 -2.25 6.31 4.64
C CYS A 159 -2.81 7.73 4.55
N ALA A 160 -3.05 8.19 3.31
CA ALA A 160 -3.80 9.40 3.02
C ALA A 160 -4.69 9.18 1.79
N GLY A 161 -5.89 9.71 1.79
CA GLY A 161 -6.81 9.72 0.65
C GLY A 161 -6.67 10.99 -0.19
N VAL A 162 -7.47 11.06 -1.24
CA VAL A 162 -7.62 12.29 -2.04
C VAL A 162 -8.19 13.43 -1.20
N SER A 163 -9.02 13.09 -0.22
CA SER A 163 -9.51 13.99 0.82
C SER A 163 -9.68 13.24 2.16
N PRO A 164 -9.72 13.96 3.31
CA PRO A 164 -10.05 13.33 4.58
C PRO A 164 -11.37 12.55 4.56
N ALA A 165 -12.40 13.08 3.92
CA ALA A 165 -13.72 12.45 3.84
C ALA A 165 -13.69 11.15 3.02
N SER A 166 -13.01 11.12 1.87
CA SER A 166 -12.89 9.91 1.06
C SER A 166 -11.98 8.86 1.70
N HIS A 167 -10.94 9.30 2.44
CA HIS A 167 -10.13 8.42 3.27
C HIS A 167 -10.99 7.68 4.30
N ASP A 168 -11.81 8.41 5.07
CA ASP A 168 -12.68 7.83 6.10
C ASP A 168 -13.73 6.87 5.51
N ALA A 169 -14.30 7.23 4.37
CA ALA A 169 -15.24 6.36 3.65
C ALA A 169 -14.58 5.05 3.20
N ALA A 170 -13.34 5.11 2.72
CA ALA A 170 -12.58 3.92 2.34
C ALA A 170 -12.24 3.03 3.55
N LEU A 171 -11.83 3.62 4.68
CA LEU A 171 -11.61 2.86 5.91
C LEU A 171 -12.88 2.15 6.37
N LEU A 172 -14.02 2.84 6.34
CA LEU A 172 -15.32 2.24 6.68
C LEU A 172 -15.66 1.07 5.74
N THR A 173 -15.47 1.25 4.43
CA THR A 173 -15.69 0.19 3.43
C THR A 173 -14.82 -1.03 3.72
N MET A 174 -13.54 -0.83 4.00
CA MET A 174 -12.61 -1.92 4.31
C MET A 174 -13.01 -2.67 5.59
N LYS A 175 -13.45 -1.97 6.64
CA LYS A 175 -14.00 -2.59 7.87
C LYS A 175 -15.20 -3.47 7.56
N CYS A 176 -16.16 -2.98 6.76
CA CYS A 176 -17.31 -3.77 6.35
C CYS A 176 -16.92 -5.05 5.59
N CYS A 177 -15.75 -5.03 4.92
CA CYS A 177 -15.18 -6.18 4.22
C CYS A 177 -14.20 -7.01 5.08
N GLN A 178 -14.25 -6.87 6.41
CA GLN A 178 -13.43 -7.65 7.35
C GLN A 178 -11.92 -7.42 7.18
N ILE A 179 -11.52 -6.19 6.88
CA ILE A 179 -10.15 -5.73 6.88
C ILE A 179 -9.92 -4.89 8.14
N ASP A 180 -8.90 -5.23 8.91
CA ASP A 180 -8.59 -4.53 10.15
C ASP A 180 -8.00 -3.15 9.87
N ILE A 181 -8.51 -2.12 10.55
CA ILE A 181 -7.95 -0.77 10.46
C ILE A 181 -7.14 -0.47 11.73
N LEU A 182 -5.84 -0.34 11.54
CA LEU A 182 -4.91 0.00 12.60
C LEU A 182 -4.73 1.52 12.69
N ASN A 183 -4.55 2.03 13.93
CA ASN A 183 -4.24 3.43 14.21
C ASN A 183 -5.24 4.45 13.60
N GLU A 184 -6.49 4.08 13.43
CA GLU A 184 -7.55 4.98 12.96
C GLU A 184 -7.67 6.21 13.86
N GLY A 185 -7.79 7.39 13.26
CA GLY A 185 -7.82 8.66 13.96
C GLY A 185 -6.44 9.16 14.44
N LYS A 186 -5.36 8.46 14.10
CA LYS A 186 -3.97 8.84 14.43
C LYS A 186 -3.16 9.23 13.20
N GLU A 187 -3.83 9.61 12.14
CA GLU A 187 -3.18 10.08 10.93
C GLU A 187 -2.50 11.45 11.22
N PRO A 188 -1.23 11.63 10.80
CA PRO A 188 -0.45 12.82 11.17
C PRO A 188 -0.94 14.11 10.51
N TRP A 189 -1.95 14.03 9.67
CA TRP A 189 -2.55 15.16 8.98
C TRP A 189 -3.92 15.59 9.56
N ARG A 190 -4.43 14.92 10.60
CA ARG A 190 -5.72 15.24 11.26
C ARG A 190 -5.60 16.36 12.31
N GLU A 191 -4.42 16.91 12.53
CA GLU A 191 -4.19 17.99 13.47
C GLU A 191 -4.61 19.36 12.90
#